data_68c72f56c844aa617158444abb1a8692
#
_entry.id   68c72f56c844aa617158444abb1a8692
#
_cell.length_a   1.000
_cell.length_b   1.000
_cell.length_c   1.000
_cell.angle_alpha   90.00
_cell.angle_beta   90.00
_cell.angle_gamma   90.00
#
_symmetry.space_group_name_H-M   'P 1'
#
loop_
_entity.id
_entity.type
_entity.pdbx_description
1 polymer ?
#
loop_
_entity_poly.entity_id
_entity_poly.type
_entity_poly.pdbx_seq_one_letter_code
_entity_poly.pdbx_strand_id
1 'polypeptide(L)'
;MKSRLSHGLVLAALLLVIFPVLGVCKDETGNRVTILYDAFGKVPGMTKAWGFSALVEYGGKRILFDTGGNAEILEHNVKALGVDLTKLDFVVLSHRHGDHISGLNYLLRINPTVKIYTPADPWGPFGWEAPNTFYRKDESLAANARYFDGDPPKMLSASTPWPQANFIRVDSTTEIAPGIFLVPTISQVTGTLELREISMAIRSPQGLIIVDGCSHAGVEKILESATKIDPHVRVLFGGLHLVGASDPEIQRISTALQDQWKLDYIAVGHCTGEPTFATLRKAFGDRYIYAGLGTVVNLP
;
A
#
# COMPACT_ATOMS: atom_id res chain seq x y z
N MET A 1 -75.01 -12.70 53.23
CA MET A 1 -73.78 -13.43 52.87
C MET A 1 -73.09 -12.60 51.80
N LYS A 2 -72.00 -11.88 52.10
CA LYS A 2 -71.23 -11.07 51.16
C LYS A 2 -69.86 -11.67 51.07
N SER A 3 -69.49 -12.22 49.92
CA SER A 3 -68.14 -12.73 49.63
C SER A 3 -67.23 -11.57 49.18
N ARG A 4 -66.09 -11.39 49.83
CA ARG A 4 -65.08 -10.43 49.44
C ARG A 4 -64.10 -11.13 48.50
N LEU A 5 -63.96 -10.61 47.26
CA LEU A 5 -62.88 -10.96 46.36
C LEU A 5 -61.62 -10.12 46.74
N SER A 6 -60.56 -10.82 47.05
CA SER A 6 -59.22 -10.20 47.22
C SER A 6 -58.51 -10.11 45.88
N HIS A 7 -58.17 -8.91 45.45
CA HIS A 7 -57.33 -8.70 44.24
C HIS A 7 -55.86 -8.78 44.68
N GLY A 8 -55.18 -9.83 44.23
CA GLY A 8 -53.72 -9.94 44.35
C GLY A 8 -53.02 -9.12 43.28
N LEU A 9 -52.26 -8.15 43.68
CA LEU A 9 -51.40 -7.35 42.79
C LEU A 9 -50.12 -8.12 42.52
N VAL A 10 -49.93 -8.59 41.26
CA VAL A 10 -48.67 -9.22 40.85
C VAL A 10 -47.76 -8.10 40.35
N LEU A 11 -46.74 -7.80 41.10
CA LEU A 11 -45.68 -6.88 40.71
C LEU A 11 -44.66 -7.59 39.82
N ALA A 12 -44.71 -7.35 38.53
CA ALA A 12 -43.68 -7.82 37.57
C ALA A 12 -42.45 -6.95 37.69
N ALA A 13 -41.37 -7.48 38.28
CA ALA A 13 -40.07 -6.81 38.28
C ALA A 13 -39.42 -6.94 36.91
N LEU A 14 -39.31 -5.83 36.20
CA LEU A 14 -38.57 -5.73 34.93
C LEU A 14 -37.08 -5.66 35.26
N LEU A 15 -36.36 -6.78 35.06
CA LEU A 15 -34.90 -6.79 35.12
C LEU A 15 -34.36 -6.10 33.87
N LEU A 16 -33.87 -4.86 34.02
CA LEU A 16 -33.10 -4.16 33.00
C LEU A 16 -31.70 -4.78 32.94
N VAL A 17 -31.46 -5.67 31.97
CA VAL A 17 -30.11 -6.16 31.68
C VAL A 17 -29.37 -5.08 30.94
N ILE A 18 -28.52 -4.31 31.66
CA ILE A 18 -27.60 -3.34 31.07
C ILE A 18 -26.44 -4.16 30.50
N PHE A 19 -26.45 -4.37 29.18
CA PHE A 19 -25.25 -4.82 28.49
C PHE A 19 -24.23 -3.67 28.51
N PRO A 20 -22.99 -3.90 28.98
CA PRO A 20 -21.97 -2.90 28.78
C PRO A 20 -21.75 -2.73 27.27
N VAL A 21 -22.08 -1.56 26.74
CA VAL A 21 -21.60 -1.12 25.45
C VAL A 21 -20.09 -1.08 25.59
N LEU A 22 -19.41 -2.07 25.01
CA LEU A 22 -17.96 -2.02 24.83
C LEU A 22 -17.65 -0.72 24.12
N GLY A 23 -17.21 0.27 24.85
CA GLY A 23 -16.77 1.54 24.32
C GLY A 23 -15.67 1.26 23.31
N VAL A 24 -15.94 1.53 22.03
CA VAL A 24 -14.90 1.67 21.04
C VAL A 24 -13.98 2.75 21.60
N CYS A 25 -12.80 2.36 22.06
CA CYS A 25 -11.75 3.28 22.44
C CYS A 25 -11.51 4.17 21.23
N LYS A 26 -11.94 5.42 21.30
CA LYS A 26 -11.66 6.44 20.29
C LYS A 26 -10.16 6.66 20.40
N ASP A 27 -9.41 6.16 19.41
CA ASP A 27 -7.96 6.34 19.38
C ASP A 27 -7.69 7.84 19.30
N GLU A 28 -7.19 8.41 20.40
CA GLU A 28 -6.94 9.85 20.52
C GLU A 28 -5.75 10.28 19.65
N THR A 29 -4.96 9.34 19.13
CA THR A 29 -3.75 9.64 18.35
C THR A 29 -4.07 10.05 16.90
N GLY A 30 -5.21 9.64 16.35
CA GLY A 30 -5.58 9.86 14.95
C GLY A 30 -4.71 9.05 13.96
N ASN A 31 -3.85 8.16 14.45
CA ASN A 31 -2.99 7.31 13.63
C ASN A 31 -3.81 6.21 12.96
N ARG A 32 -3.76 6.10 11.64
CA ARG A 32 -4.54 5.08 10.91
C ARG A 32 -4.04 4.89 9.49
N VAL A 33 -4.41 3.74 8.90
CA VAL A 33 -4.30 3.46 7.46
C VAL A 33 -5.71 3.34 6.90
N THR A 34 -6.00 4.07 5.83
CA THR A 34 -7.25 3.99 5.07
C THR A 34 -6.96 3.48 3.67
N ILE A 35 -7.55 2.35 3.26
CA ILE A 35 -7.36 1.79 1.92
C ILE A 35 -8.25 2.53 0.93
N LEU A 36 -7.64 3.22 -0.03
CA LEU A 36 -8.31 4.07 -1.02
C LEU A 36 -8.55 3.38 -2.36
N TYR A 37 -7.73 2.36 -2.67
CA TYR A 37 -7.78 1.65 -3.95
C TYR A 37 -7.35 0.19 -3.75
N ASP A 38 -8.20 -0.74 -4.14
CA ASP A 38 -7.91 -2.18 -4.17
C ASP A 38 -8.95 -2.92 -5.02
N ALA A 39 -8.65 -4.17 -5.42
CA ALA A 39 -9.53 -5.03 -6.20
C ALA A 39 -10.62 -5.70 -5.37
N PHE A 40 -10.57 -5.64 -4.03
CA PHE A 40 -11.59 -6.18 -3.14
C PHE A 40 -11.96 -5.18 -2.04
N GLY A 41 -13.16 -5.31 -1.49
CA GLY A 41 -13.64 -4.41 -0.43
C GLY A 41 -15.11 -4.64 -0.13
N LYS A 42 -15.57 -4.18 1.04
CA LYS A 42 -16.93 -4.36 1.54
C LYS A 42 -17.74 -3.06 1.58
N VAL A 43 -17.11 -1.91 1.44
CA VAL A 43 -17.78 -0.61 1.56
C VAL A 43 -18.62 -0.33 0.30
N PRO A 44 -19.93 -0.12 0.42
CA PRO A 44 -20.80 0.21 -0.70
C PRO A 44 -20.41 1.57 -1.33
N GLY A 45 -20.72 1.71 -2.63
CA GLY A 45 -20.50 2.98 -3.35
C GLY A 45 -19.06 3.24 -3.79
N MET A 46 -18.13 2.33 -3.49
CA MET A 46 -16.75 2.41 -3.95
C MET A 46 -16.52 1.53 -5.17
N THR A 47 -15.61 1.95 -6.05
CA THR A 47 -15.24 1.21 -7.26
C THR A 47 -13.96 0.41 -7.02
N LYS A 48 -14.07 -0.92 -7.14
CA LYS A 48 -12.94 -1.84 -7.05
C LYS A 48 -12.23 -1.90 -8.39
N ALA A 49 -10.89 -1.89 -8.35
CA ALA A 49 -10.07 -2.09 -9.54
C ALA A 49 -8.69 -2.60 -9.14
N TRP A 50 -7.98 -3.18 -10.10
CA TRP A 50 -6.63 -3.68 -9.88
C TRP A 50 -5.66 -2.52 -9.62
N GLY A 51 -4.92 -2.60 -8.52
CA GLY A 51 -3.97 -1.59 -8.07
C GLY A 51 -4.06 -1.37 -6.57
N PHE A 52 -3.19 -0.50 -6.05
CA PHE A 52 -3.13 -0.19 -4.62
C PHE A 52 -3.02 1.31 -4.36
N SER A 53 -3.71 1.78 -3.33
CA SER A 53 -3.46 3.10 -2.72
C SER A 53 -3.97 3.10 -1.28
N ALA A 54 -3.18 3.69 -0.39
CA ALA A 54 -3.53 3.86 1.01
C ALA A 54 -3.20 5.28 1.50
N LEU A 55 -4.09 5.88 2.28
CA LEU A 55 -3.78 7.07 3.07
C LEU A 55 -3.29 6.62 4.44
N VAL A 56 -2.09 7.01 4.79
CA VAL A 56 -1.46 6.76 6.08
C VAL A 56 -1.43 8.07 6.85
N GLU A 57 -2.09 8.10 8.00
CA GLU A 57 -2.06 9.21 8.94
C GLU A 57 -1.32 8.73 10.18
N TYR A 58 -0.14 9.32 10.45
CA TYR A 58 0.71 8.91 11.56
C TYR A 58 1.58 10.06 12.07
N GLY A 59 1.61 10.27 13.39
CA GLY A 59 2.43 11.31 14.01
C GLY A 59 2.12 12.72 13.49
N GLY A 60 0.87 13.01 13.14
CA GLY A 60 0.42 14.27 12.55
C GLY A 60 0.76 14.42 11.06
N LYS A 61 1.35 13.41 10.42
CA LYS A 61 1.63 13.37 8.98
C LYS A 61 0.50 12.70 8.22
N ARG A 62 0.22 13.20 7.01
CA ARG A 62 -0.74 12.66 6.05
C ARG A 62 0.01 12.25 4.79
N ILE A 63 0.10 10.95 4.55
CA ILE A 63 0.94 10.34 3.52
C ILE A 63 0.06 9.54 2.58
N LEU A 64 0.11 9.82 1.29
CA LEU A 64 -0.49 8.94 0.30
C LEU A 64 0.58 7.92 -0.14
N PHE A 65 0.31 6.65 0.06
CA PHE A 65 1.14 5.56 -0.41
C PHE A 65 0.48 4.94 -1.65
N ASP A 66 1.12 5.04 -2.79
CA ASP A 66 0.61 4.71 -4.13
C ASP A 66 -0.68 5.45 -4.53
N THR A 67 -1.05 5.38 -5.80
CA THR A 67 -2.17 6.13 -6.36
C THR A 67 -3.18 5.28 -7.14
N GLY A 68 -2.99 3.95 -7.15
CA GLY A 68 -3.85 3.05 -7.92
C GLY A 68 -3.65 3.12 -9.44
N GLY A 69 -4.41 2.29 -10.14
CA GLY A 69 -4.28 2.08 -11.58
C GLY A 69 -5.12 3.00 -12.46
N ASN A 70 -5.98 3.87 -11.89
CA ASN A 70 -6.86 4.72 -12.65
C ASN A 70 -7.22 5.99 -11.87
N ALA A 71 -7.08 7.14 -12.52
CA ALA A 71 -7.27 8.46 -11.92
C ALA A 71 -8.73 8.74 -11.53
N GLU A 72 -9.67 8.35 -12.38
CA GLU A 72 -11.11 8.58 -12.17
C GLU A 72 -11.64 7.70 -11.04
N ILE A 73 -11.15 6.45 -10.94
CA ILE A 73 -11.51 5.53 -9.86
C ILE A 73 -10.95 6.03 -8.52
N LEU A 74 -9.68 6.47 -8.50
CA LEU A 74 -9.10 7.07 -7.29
C LEU A 74 -9.90 8.30 -6.85
N GLU A 75 -10.22 9.21 -7.78
CA GLU A 75 -11.04 10.39 -7.52
C GLU A 75 -12.40 10.03 -6.93
N HIS A 76 -13.09 9.05 -7.53
CA HIS A 76 -14.38 8.56 -7.07
C HIS A 76 -14.30 8.02 -5.63
N ASN A 77 -13.33 7.13 -5.37
CA ASN A 77 -13.18 6.49 -4.07
C ASN A 77 -12.79 7.49 -2.96
N VAL A 78 -11.89 8.41 -3.27
CA VAL A 78 -11.46 9.48 -2.34
C VAL A 78 -12.64 10.37 -1.96
N LYS A 79 -13.48 10.76 -2.95
CA LYS A 79 -14.70 11.54 -2.71
C LYS A 79 -15.73 10.77 -1.88
N ALA A 80 -15.94 9.49 -2.18
CA ALA A 80 -16.86 8.61 -1.45
C ALA A 80 -16.46 8.46 0.03
N LEU A 81 -15.16 8.49 0.33
CA LEU A 81 -14.61 8.42 1.69
C LEU A 81 -14.52 9.80 2.38
N GLY A 82 -14.78 10.89 1.68
CA GLY A 82 -14.60 12.24 2.20
C GLY A 82 -13.14 12.59 2.51
N VAL A 83 -12.18 11.94 1.82
CA VAL A 83 -10.76 12.16 2.01
C VAL A 83 -10.29 13.38 1.20
N ASP A 84 -9.56 14.28 1.83
CA ASP A 84 -8.97 15.47 1.18
C ASP A 84 -7.47 15.23 0.91
N LEU A 85 -7.12 14.97 -0.36
CA LEU A 85 -5.73 14.78 -0.80
C LEU A 85 -4.99 16.11 -1.11
N THR A 86 -5.63 17.26 -0.96
CA THR A 86 -4.94 18.55 -1.06
C THR A 86 -4.07 18.84 0.16
N LYS A 87 -4.30 18.12 1.27
CA LYS A 87 -3.62 18.30 2.56
C LYS A 87 -2.65 17.17 2.87
N LEU A 88 -1.89 16.72 1.88
CA LEU A 88 -0.83 15.73 2.07
C LEU A 88 0.48 16.42 2.45
N ASP A 89 1.24 15.81 3.36
CA ASP A 89 2.63 16.18 3.60
C ASP A 89 3.52 15.70 2.47
N PHE A 90 3.31 14.47 2.00
CA PHE A 90 4.02 13.89 0.85
C PHE A 90 3.32 12.62 0.33
N VAL A 91 3.80 12.16 -0.80
CA VAL A 91 3.38 10.91 -1.46
C VAL A 91 4.58 9.96 -1.51
N VAL A 92 4.32 8.68 -1.41
CA VAL A 92 5.29 7.61 -1.66
C VAL A 92 4.77 6.76 -2.80
N LEU A 93 5.52 6.64 -3.88
CA LEU A 93 5.24 5.67 -4.94
C LEU A 93 6.15 4.46 -4.73
N SER A 94 5.55 3.31 -4.50
CA SER A 94 6.31 2.09 -4.21
C SER A 94 7.22 1.68 -5.37
N HIS A 95 6.69 1.67 -6.60
CA HIS A 95 7.41 1.29 -7.80
C HIS A 95 6.72 1.81 -9.08
N ARG A 96 7.30 1.54 -10.26
CA ARG A 96 6.89 2.12 -11.55
C ARG A 96 5.66 1.50 -12.23
N HIS A 97 5.06 0.42 -11.72
CA HIS A 97 3.92 -0.21 -12.38
C HIS A 97 2.70 0.70 -12.42
N GLY A 98 1.97 0.64 -13.54
CA GLY A 98 0.84 1.54 -13.82
C GLY A 98 -0.28 1.46 -12.80
N ASP A 99 -0.50 0.29 -12.21
CA ASP A 99 -1.52 0.05 -11.19
C ASP A 99 -1.18 0.65 -9.80
N HIS A 100 -0.02 1.31 -9.69
CA HIS A 100 0.40 2.08 -8.51
C HIS A 100 0.55 3.58 -8.77
N ILE A 101 0.80 3.98 -10.03
CA ILE A 101 1.16 5.37 -10.35
C ILE A 101 0.14 6.11 -11.22
N SER A 102 -0.82 5.45 -11.86
CA SER A 102 -1.73 6.10 -12.83
C SER A 102 -2.67 7.12 -12.20
N GLY A 103 -2.97 7.00 -10.91
CA GLY A 103 -3.75 7.99 -10.16
C GLY A 103 -3.05 9.34 -9.98
N LEU A 104 -1.75 9.45 -10.29
CA LEU A 104 -1.02 10.72 -10.31
C LEU A 104 -1.70 11.77 -11.21
N ASN A 105 -2.36 11.34 -12.28
CA ASN A 105 -3.11 12.25 -13.15
C ASN A 105 -4.23 12.99 -12.41
N TYR A 106 -4.89 12.37 -11.45
CA TYR A 106 -5.85 13.04 -10.58
C TYR A 106 -5.15 13.86 -9.50
N LEU A 107 -4.20 13.24 -8.78
CA LEU A 107 -3.52 13.88 -7.65
C LEU A 107 -2.87 15.21 -8.06
N LEU A 108 -2.13 15.23 -9.16
CA LEU A 108 -1.41 16.43 -9.60
C LEU A 108 -2.33 17.55 -10.14
N ARG A 109 -3.59 17.24 -10.49
CA ARG A 109 -4.59 18.28 -10.78
C ARG A 109 -5.02 19.04 -9.52
N ILE A 110 -5.05 18.39 -8.37
CA ILE A 110 -5.57 18.96 -7.11
C ILE A 110 -4.46 19.36 -6.14
N ASN A 111 -3.27 18.77 -6.27
CA ASN A 111 -2.11 19.04 -5.42
C ASN A 111 -0.80 18.99 -6.25
N PRO A 112 -0.57 19.97 -7.14
CA PRO A 112 0.50 19.92 -8.14
C PRO A 112 1.91 20.05 -7.57
N THR A 113 2.08 20.53 -6.34
CA THR A 113 3.38 20.81 -5.72
C THR A 113 3.77 19.81 -4.64
N VAL A 114 2.93 18.80 -4.40
CA VAL A 114 3.20 17.79 -3.36
C VAL A 114 4.53 17.07 -3.63
N LYS A 115 5.30 16.81 -2.58
CA LYS A 115 6.52 16.01 -2.68
C LYS A 115 6.17 14.56 -2.94
N ILE A 116 6.84 13.94 -3.91
CA ILE A 116 6.59 12.55 -4.32
C ILE A 116 7.90 11.78 -4.22
N TYR A 117 8.03 10.94 -3.20
CA TYR A 117 9.14 10.01 -3.09
C TYR A 117 8.93 8.82 -4.02
N THR A 118 9.96 8.43 -4.75
CA THR A 118 9.93 7.31 -5.70
C THR A 118 11.27 6.59 -5.69
N PRO A 119 11.33 5.27 -6.00
CA PRO A 119 12.61 4.60 -6.14
C PRO A 119 13.49 5.29 -7.17
N ALA A 120 14.79 5.26 -6.97
CA ALA A 120 15.78 5.71 -7.96
C ALA A 120 15.88 4.69 -9.11
N ASP A 121 14.72 4.35 -9.69
CA ASP A 121 14.60 3.43 -10.84
C ASP A 121 14.94 4.19 -12.13
N PRO A 122 15.87 3.69 -12.97
CA PRO A 122 16.23 4.36 -14.23
C PRO A 122 15.06 4.43 -15.24
N TRP A 123 14.04 3.60 -15.06
CA TRP A 123 12.84 3.52 -15.89
C TRP A 123 11.57 4.04 -15.18
N GLY A 124 11.75 4.83 -14.13
CA GLY A 124 10.68 5.28 -13.27
C GLY A 124 9.76 6.34 -13.88
N PRO A 125 8.78 6.84 -13.10
CA PRO A 125 7.79 7.83 -13.55
C PRO A 125 8.40 9.21 -13.90
N PHE A 126 9.66 9.42 -13.58
CA PHE A 126 10.40 10.66 -13.87
C PHE A 126 11.07 10.68 -15.26
N GLY A 127 10.82 9.65 -16.12
CA GLY A 127 11.45 9.49 -17.43
C GLY A 127 12.70 8.59 -17.38
N TRP A 128 13.38 8.48 -18.52
CA TRP A 128 14.58 7.67 -18.65
C TRP A 128 15.58 8.27 -19.63
N GLU A 129 16.84 7.87 -19.49
CA GLU A 129 17.91 8.15 -20.43
C GLU A 129 18.74 6.88 -20.69
N ALA A 130 19.17 6.67 -21.93
CA ALA A 130 20.06 5.57 -22.28
C ALA A 130 21.06 6.01 -23.36
N PRO A 131 22.31 5.51 -23.35
CA PRO A 131 23.24 5.77 -24.43
C PRO A 131 22.74 5.12 -25.73
N ASN A 132 23.06 5.71 -26.88
CA ASN A 132 22.61 5.17 -28.17
C ASN A 132 23.23 3.80 -28.53
N THR A 133 24.07 3.28 -27.65
CA THR A 133 24.62 1.91 -27.75
C THR A 133 23.70 0.86 -27.14
N PHE A 134 22.58 1.24 -26.50
CA PHE A 134 21.65 0.27 -25.89
C PHE A 134 20.93 -0.62 -26.91
N TYR A 135 20.86 -0.17 -28.20
CA TYR A 135 20.33 -0.97 -29.28
C TYR A 135 21.41 -1.33 -30.32
N ARG A 136 21.21 -2.42 -31.02
CA ARG A 136 22.08 -2.82 -32.11
C ARG A 136 21.76 -2.02 -33.36
N LYS A 137 22.81 -1.58 -34.06
CA LYS A 137 22.72 -0.90 -35.36
C LYS A 137 22.92 -1.87 -36.51
N ASP A 138 22.26 -1.64 -37.64
CA ASP A 138 22.49 -2.37 -38.90
C ASP A 138 22.74 -1.37 -40.03
N GLU A 139 23.97 -1.30 -40.47
CA GLU A 139 24.42 -0.35 -41.48
C GLU A 139 24.05 -0.77 -42.92
N SER A 140 23.56 -2.02 -43.11
CA SER A 140 23.07 -2.48 -44.41
C SER A 140 21.72 -1.85 -44.81
N LEU A 141 20.99 -1.30 -43.83
CA LEU A 141 19.72 -0.63 -44.06
C LEU A 141 19.92 0.77 -44.67
N ALA A 142 19.02 1.15 -45.56
CA ALA A 142 18.95 2.53 -46.06
C ALA A 142 18.72 3.53 -44.90
N ALA A 143 19.22 4.76 -44.99
CA ALA A 143 19.15 5.73 -43.92
C ALA A 143 17.73 5.90 -43.37
N ASN A 144 16.73 6.05 -44.24
CA ASN A 144 15.31 6.21 -43.86
C ASN A 144 14.67 4.96 -43.18
N ALA A 145 15.37 3.84 -43.09
CA ALA A 145 14.98 2.64 -42.36
C ALA A 145 15.77 2.45 -41.06
N ARG A 146 16.66 3.38 -40.75
CA ARG A 146 17.49 3.38 -39.54
C ARG A 146 16.96 4.42 -38.56
N TYR A 147 17.12 4.14 -37.26
CA TYR A 147 16.77 5.11 -36.23
C TYR A 147 17.59 6.39 -36.40
N PHE A 148 16.91 7.56 -36.41
CA PHE A 148 17.50 8.88 -36.62
C PHE A 148 18.30 8.99 -37.95
N ASP A 149 17.81 8.33 -38.98
CA ASP A 149 18.48 8.25 -40.29
C ASP A 149 19.94 7.78 -40.25
N GLY A 150 20.27 7.03 -39.19
CA GLY A 150 21.61 6.48 -38.96
C GLY A 150 22.52 7.35 -38.10
N ASP A 151 22.10 8.54 -37.70
CA ASP A 151 22.87 9.48 -36.85
C ASP A 151 22.13 9.83 -35.54
N PRO A 152 22.00 8.87 -34.62
CA PRO A 152 21.31 9.11 -33.34
C PRO A 152 22.12 9.99 -32.41
N PRO A 153 21.45 10.81 -31.55
CA PRO A 153 22.12 11.54 -30.50
C PRO A 153 22.86 10.56 -29.56
N LYS A 154 23.91 11.04 -28.88
CA LYS A 154 24.70 10.19 -27.94
C LYS A 154 23.84 9.58 -26.83
N MET A 155 22.90 10.35 -26.32
CA MET A 155 21.91 9.91 -25.34
C MET A 155 20.51 10.00 -25.93
N LEU A 156 19.73 8.95 -25.74
CA LEU A 156 18.30 8.91 -26.02
C LEU A 156 17.56 9.09 -24.71
N SER A 157 16.49 9.87 -24.74
CA SER A 157 15.71 10.11 -23.52
C SER A 157 14.21 10.12 -23.82
N ALA A 158 13.42 9.71 -22.86
CA ALA A 158 12.00 9.98 -22.79
C ALA A 158 11.71 10.73 -21.50
N SER A 159 11.09 11.88 -21.61
CA SER A 159 10.69 12.68 -20.46
C SER A 159 9.54 12.01 -19.71
N THR A 160 9.40 12.37 -18.43
CA THR A 160 8.25 11.98 -17.64
C THR A 160 6.93 12.50 -18.21
N PRO A 161 5.81 11.77 -18.12
CA PRO A 161 4.48 12.31 -18.42
C PRO A 161 4.04 13.40 -17.42
N TRP A 162 4.76 13.55 -16.31
CA TRP A 162 4.51 14.56 -15.27
C TRP A 162 5.73 15.47 -15.06
N PRO A 163 6.11 16.31 -16.04
CA PRO A 163 7.36 17.07 -16.00
C PRO A 163 7.41 18.13 -14.88
N GLN A 164 6.27 18.49 -14.31
CA GLN A 164 6.16 19.48 -13.23
C GLN A 164 6.03 18.84 -11.84
N ALA A 165 5.98 17.49 -11.77
CA ALA A 165 5.87 16.79 -10.50
C ALA A 165 7.16 16.89 -9.68
N ASN A 166 7.02 17.08 -8.39
CA ASN A 166 8.15 17.22 -7.46
C ASN A 166 8.65 15.82 -7.02
N PHE A 167 9.30 15.08 -7.92
CA PHE A 167 9.87 13.77 -7.64
C PHE A 167 11.17 13.86 -6.84
N ILE A 168 11.24 13.06 -5.76
CA ILE A 168 12.43 12.86 -4.93
C ILE A 168 12.83 11.38 -5.03
N ARG A 169 13.98 11.10 -5.62
CA ARG A 169 14.48 9.73 -5.83
C ARG A 169 15.11 9.19 -4.56
N VAL A 170 14.77 7.94 -4.22
CA VAL A 170 15.28 7.23 -3.04
C VAL A 170 16.04 5.99 -3.50
N ASP A 171 17.31 5.88 -3.11
CA ASP A 171 18.21 4.78 -3.45
C ASP A 171 18.74 4.02 -2.22
N SER A 172 18.56 4.59 -1.04
CA SER A 172 19.03 4.05 0.24
C SER A 172 17.99 4.25 1.33
N THR A 173 18.06 3.46 2.39
CA THR A 173 17.14 3.61 3.53
C THR A 173 17.29 5.02 4.11
N THR A 174 16.19 5.77 4.09
CA THR A 174 16.18 7.19 4.42
C THR A 174 15.03 7.51 5.37
N GLU A 175 15.32 8.19 6.48
CA GLU A 175 14.31 8.78 7.35
C GLU A 175 13.81 10.10 6.74
N ILE A 176 12.54 10.15 6.35
CA ILE A 176 11.93 11.29 5.66
C ILE A 176 11.11 12.20 6.57
N ALA A 177 10.72 11.68 7.73
CA ALA A 177 10.10 12.40 8.84
C ALA A 177 10.38 11.61 10.14
N PRO A 178 10.26 12.21 11.32
CA PRO A 178 10.57 11.52 12.57
C PRO A 178 9.90 10.16 12.70
N GLY A 179 10.70 9.08 12.73
CA GLY A 179 10.25 7.70 12.80
C GLY A 179 9.66 7.12 11.51
N ILE A 180 9.67 7.85 10.39
CA ILE A 180 9.13 7.39 9.09
C ILE A 180 10.29 7.21 8.11
N PHE A 181 10.48 5.97 7.68
CA PHE A 181 11.58 5.55 6.82
C PHE A 181 11.07 5.03 5.48
N LEU A 182 11.82 5.30 4.42
CA LEU A 182 11.68 4.63 3.13
C LEU A 182 12.78 3.58 2.99
N VAL A 183 12.40 2.36 2.65
CA VAL A 183 13.28 1.19 2.59
C VAL A 183 13.30 0.66 1.16
N PRO A 184 14.32 0.99 0.36
CA PRO A 184 14.41 0.50 -1.02
C PRO A 184 14.87 -0.96 -1.06
N THR A 185 14.28 -1.70 -2.00
CA THR A 185 14.67 -3.05 -2.39
C THR A 185 14.78 -3.15 -3.90
N ILE A 186 15.53 -4.14 -4.39
CA ILE A 186 15.70 -4.41 -5.82
C ILE A 186 15.32 -5.87 -6.05
N SER A 187 14.37 -6.10 -6.96
CA SER A 187 13.94 -7.44 -7.31
C SER A 187 15.03 -8.18 -8.09
N GLN A 188 15.30 -9.41 -7.67
CA GLN A 188 16.10 -10.38 -8.41
C GLN A 188 15.22 -11.54 -8.94
N VAL A 189 13.90 -11.39 -8.84
CA VAL A 189 12.94 -12.40 -9.26
C VAL A 189 12.76 -12.35 -10.78
N THR A 190 12.78 -13.48 -11.45
CA THR A 190 12.54 -13.59 -12.90
C THR A 190 11.17 -12.98 -13.26
N GLY A 191 11.14 -12.12 -14.26
CA GLY A 191 9.95 -11.37 -14.68
C GLY A 191 9.86 -9.95 -14.10
N THR A 192 10.56 -9.70 -12.98
CA THR A 192 10.66 -8.37 -12.38
C THR A 192 12.11 -8.00 -12.05
N LEU A 193 13.07 -8.54 -12.80
CA LEU A 193 14.50 -8.27 -12.59
C LEU A 193 14.79 -6.79 -12.61
N GLU A 194 15.60 -6.38 -11.61
CA GLU A 194 16.07 -5.02 -11.37
C GLU A 194 14.96 -3.97 -11.14
N LEU A 195 13.69 -4.41 -10.99
CA LEU A 195 12.64 -3.51 -10.53
C LEU A 195 12.99 -2.99 -9.14
N ARG A 196 13.04 -1.68 -9.01
CA ARG A 196 13.27 -1.01 -7.73
C ARG A 196 11.95 -0.68 -7.08
N GLU A 197 11.83 -1.02 -5.81
CA GLU A 197 10.64 -0.80 -5.00
C GLU A 197 11.03 -0.17 -3.68
N ILE A 198 10.19 0.71 -3.14
CA ILE A 198 10.34 1.24 -1.78
C ILE A 198 9.13 0.87 -0.94
N SER A 199 9.40 0.33 0.23
CA SER A 199 8.40 0.16 1.29
C SER A 199 8.53 1.31 2.27
N MET A 200 7.44 1.67 2.95
CA MET A 200 7.47 2.63 4.05
C MET A 200 7.45 1.88 5.38
N ALA A 201 8.42 2.16 6.24
CA ALA A 201 8.50 1.60 7.59
C ALA A 201 8.33 2.74 8.62
N ILE A 202 7.35 2.60 9.50
CA ILE A 202 7.09 3.57 10.57
C ILE A 202 7.48 2.92 11.89
N ARG A 203 8.40 3.54 12.62
CA ARG A 203 8.79 3.12 13.97
C ARG A 203 7.74 3.59 14.96
N SER A 204 6.96 2.66 15.50
CA SER A 204 6.00 2.92 16.58
C SER A 204 6.54 2.42 17.91
N PRO A 205 5.95 2.82 19.05
CA PRO A 205 6.28 2.24 20.36
C PRO A 205 6.05 0.73 20.47
N GLN A 206 5.26 0.16 19.55
CA GLN A 206 4.90 -1.26 19.53
C GLN A 206 5.57 -2.04 18.39
N GLY A 207 6.61 -1.49 17.75
CA GLY A 207 7.32 -2.09 16.62
C GLY A 207 7.01 -1.42 15.29
N LEU A 208 7.59 -1.95 14.20
CA LEU A 208 7.44 -1.40 12.86
C LEU A 208 6.03 -1.62 12.28
N ILE A 209 5.48 -0.56 11.73
CA ILE A 209 4.36 -0.61 10.81
C ILE A 209 4.94 -0.51 9.41
N ILE A 210 4.74 -1.52 8.59
CA ILE A 210 5.27 -1.56 7.23
C ILE A 210 4.11 -1.42 6.24
N VAL A 211 4.26 -0.52 5.27
CA VAL A 211 3.34 -0.40 4.13
C VAL A 211 4.16 -0.65 2.87
N ASP A 212 3.73 -1.64 2.10
CA ASP A 212 4.38 -2.06 0.86
C ASP A 212 3.42 -2.03 -0.33
N GLY A 213 3.95 -1.88 -1.55
CA GLY A 213 3.14 -1.91 -2.77
C GLY A 213 2.84 -3.34 -3.20
N CYS A 214 3.87 -4.04 -3.66
CA CYS A 214 3.75 -5.37 -4.25
C CYS A 214 4.69 -6.42 -3.69
N SER A 215 5.78 -6.07 -3.06
CA SER A 215 6.83 -7.00 -2.62
C SER A 215 7.51 -7.77 -3.78
N HIS A 216 7.82 -7.10 -4.89
CA HIS A 216 8.47 -7.74 -6.05
C HIS A 216 9.83 -8.37 -5.75
N ALA A 217 10.56 -7.82 -4.78
CA ALA A 217 11.80 -8.40 -4.28
C ALA A 217 11.58 -9.62 -3.37
N GLY A 218 10.32 -9.93 -3.05
CA GLY A 218 9.90 -10.88 -2.02
C GLY A 218 9.77 -10.21 -0.65
N VAL A 219 8.67 -10.50 0.05
CA VAL A 219 8.36 -9.90 1.36
C VAL A 219 9.46 -10.15 2.40
N GLU A 220 10.11 -11.30 2.37
CA GLU A 220 11.22 -11.62 3.29
C GLU A 220 12.41 -10.68 3.09
N LYS A 221 12.70 -10.25 1.84
CA LYS A 221 13.75 -9.28 1.54
C LYS A 221 13.44 -7.88 2.06
N ILE A 222 12.16 -7.50 2.00
CA ILE A 222 11.68 -6.24 2.59
C ILE A 222 11.82 -6.28 4.11
N LEU A 223 11.40 -7.38 4.74
CA LEU A 223 11.52 -7.57 6.19
C LEU A 223 12.99 -7.57 6.63
N GLU A 224 13.88 -8.26 5.90
CA GLU A 224 15.34 -8.25 6.16
C GLU A 224 15.91 -6.82 6.15
N SER A 225 15.40 -5.97 5.27
CA SER A 225 15.85 -4.57 5.16
C SER A 225 15.22 -3.68 6.23
N ALA A 226 13.91 -3.82 6.46
CA ALA A 226 13.17 -3.01 7.43
C ALA A 226 13.56 -3.31 8.89
N THR A 227 13.83 -4.57 9.22
CA THR A 227 14.20 -4.99 10.59
C THR A 227 15.57 -4.49 11.06
N LYS A 228 16.37 -3.90 10.17
CA LYS A 228 17.57 -3.14 10.55
C LYS A 228 17.23 -1.81 11.26
N ILE A 229 16.00 -1.30 11.07
CA ILE A 229 15.49 -0.10 11.74
C ILE A 229 14.98 -0.45 13.14
N ASP A 230 14.17 -1.51 13.24
CA ASP A 230 13.65 -2.09 14.48
C ASP A 230 13.39 -3.59 14.23
N PRO A 231 13.88 -4.51 15.05
CA PRO A 231 13.73 -5.94 14.82
C PRO A 231 12.30 -6.46 14.99
N HIS A 232 11.41 -5.71 15.63
CA HIS A 232 10.04 -6.11 15.88
C HIS A 232 9.08 -5.53 14.84
N VAL A 233 8.34 -6.38 14.13
CA VAL A 233 7.34 -5.97 13.13
C VAL A 233 5.94 -6.11 13.71
N ARG A 234 5.31 -4.96 13.95
CA ARG A 234 3.94 -4.88 14.48
C ARG A 234 2.89 -5.28 13.45
N VAL A 235 2.96 -4.70 12.25
CA VAL A 235 1.99 -4.98 11.19
C VAL A 235 2.56 -4.71 9.82
N LEU A 236 2.18 -5.56 8.84
CA LEU A 236 2.50 -5.40 7.42
C LEU A 236 1.21 -5.18 6.63
N PHE A 237 1.17 -4.07 5.87
CA PHE A 237 0.12 -3.73 4.90
C PHE A 237 0.61 -3.88 3.46
N GLY A 238 -0.32 -4.13 2.53
CA GLY A 238 -0.07 -4.08 1.08
C GLY A 238 0.00 -5.44 0.40
N GLY A 239 0.65 -5.50 -0.77
CA GLY A 239 0.69 -6.68 -1.62
C GLY A 239 1.91 -7.57 -1.33
N LEU A 240 1.73 -8.90 -1.46
CA LEU A 240 2.82 -9.88 -1.31
C LEU A 240 3.28 -10.48 -2.63
N HIS A 241 2.70 -10.07 -3.76
CA HIS A 241 2.96 -10.59 -5.11
C HIS A 241 2.88 -12.13 -5.23
N LEU A 242 1.96 -12.74 -4.48
CA LEU A 242 1.75 -14.20 -4.46
C LEU A 242 0.50 -14.64 -5.27
N VAL A 243 -0.07 -13.74 -6.06
CA VAL A 243 -1.29 -14.01 -6.86
C VAL A 243 -1.16 -15.21 -7.79
N GLY A 244 0.04 -15.49 -8.29
CA GLY A 244 0.36 -16.65 -9.15
C GLY A 244 1.23 -17.71 -8.46
N ALA A 245 1.45 -17.61 -7.15
CA ALA A 245 2.32 -18.53 -6.43
C ALA A 245 1.66 -19.92 -6.25
N SER A 246 2.49 -20.95 -6.15
CA SER A 246 2.04 -22.31 -5.85
C SER A 246 1.65 -22.45 -4.36
N ASP A 247 0.76 -23.41 -4.05
CA ASP A 247 0.37 -23.70 -2.67
C ASP A 247 1.54 -23.96 -1.72
N PRO A 248 2.59 -24.74 -2.11
CA PRO A 248 3.77 -24.91 -1.28
C PRO A 248 4.50 -23.59 -0.98
N GLU A 249 4.60 -22.68 -1.94
CA GLU A 249 5.24 -21.39 -1.73
C GLU A 249 4.40 -20.48 -0.83
N ILE A 250 3.09 -20.45 -1.03
CA ILE A 250 2.15 -19.72 -0.15
C ILE A 250 2.28 -20.22 1.29
N GLN A 251 2.32 -21.54 1.49
CA GLN A 251 2.48 -22.14 2.83
C GLN A 251 3.84 -21.79 3.44
N ARG A 252 4.92 -21.86 2.63
CA ARG A 252 6.27 -21.51 3.07
C ARG A 252 6.34 -20.06 3.57
N ILE A 253 5.84 -19.11 2.76
CA ILE A 253 5.82 -17.69 3.13
C ILE A 253 4.95 -17.46 4.36
N SER A 254 3.76 -18.06 4.41
CA SER A 254 2.87 -17.94 5.58
C SER A 254 3.55 -18.40 6.87
N THR A 255 4.25 -19.54 6.83
CA THR A 255 5.02 -20.07 7.96
C THR A 255 6.18 -19.12 8.33
N ALA A 256 6.92 -18.63 7.34
CA ALA A 256 8.03 -17.70 7.58
C ALA A 256 7.54 -16.41 8.26
N LEU A 257 6.45 -15.81 7.79
CA LEU A 257 5.88 -14.59 8.38
C LEU A 257 5.46 -14.78 9.84
N GLN A 258 4.93 -15.97 10.16
CA GLN A 258 4.44 -16.29 11.50
C GLN A 258 5.55 -16.69 12.46
N ASP A 259 6.43 -17.60 12.06
CA ASP A 259 7.35 -18.31 12.96
C ASP A 259 8.77 -17.72 12.94
N GLN A 260 9.24 -17.29 11.78
CA GLN A 260 10.57 -16.72 11.59
C GLN A 260 10.56 -15.21 11.85
N TRP A 261 9.70 -14.47 11.12
CA TRP A 261 9.60 -13.01 11.23
C TRP A 261 8.73 -12.57 12.40
N LYS A 262 7.86 -13.44 12.89
CA LYS A 262 7.01 -13.23 14.08
C LYS A 262 6.19 -11.95 14.04
N LEU A 263 5.58 -11.67 12.88
CA LEU A 263 4.70 -10.53 12.74
C LEU A 263 3.56 -10.60 13.76
N ASP A 264 3.29 -9.51 14.47
CA ASP A 264 2.14 -9.47 15.37
C ASP A 264 0.84 -9.52 14.57
N TYR A 265 0.71 -8.71 13.53
CA TYR A 265 -0.47 -8.62 12.68
C TYR A 265 -0.10 -8.59 11.20
N ILE A 266 -1.07 -8.98 10.37
CA ILE A 266 -0.96 -8.89 8.92
C ILE A 266 -2.24 -8.32 8.31
N ALA A 267 -2.10 -7.35 7.39
CA ALA A 267 -3.18 -6.58 6.79
C ALA A 267 -2.97 -6.47 5.26
N VAL A 268 -2.89 -7.62 4.58
CA VAL A 268 -2.51 -7.69 3.17
C VAL A 268 -3.67 -7.48 2.21
N GLY A 269 -3.35 -7.02 1.00
CA GLY A 269 -4.27 -6.71 -0.07
C GLY A 269 -3.69 -6.94 -1.46
N HIS A 270 -4.27 -6.30 -2.45
CA HIS A 270 -3.80 -6.14 -3.82
C HIS A 270 -3.36 -7.48 -4.48
N CYS A 271 -2.08 -7.59 -4.88
CA CYS A 271 -1.49 -8.74 -5.58
C CYS A 271 -1.15 -9.95 -4.69
N THR A 272 -1.62 -9.97 -3.45
CA THR A 272 -1.40 -11.10 -2.52
C THR A 272 -2.03 -12.41 -3.01
N GLY A 273 -3.23 -12.34 -3.61
CA GLY A 273 -3.94 -13.51 -4.15
C GLY A 273 -4.87 -14.21 -3.16
N GLU A 274 -6.01 -14.71 -3.67
CA GLU A 274 -7.08 -15.28 -2.84
C GLU A 274 -6.65 -16.53 -2.05
N PRO A 275 -5.88 -17.49 -2.61
CA PRO A 275 -5.38 -18.62 -1.84
C PRO A 275 -4.47 -18.18 -0.68
N THR A 276 -3.68 -17.13 -0.89
CA THR A 276 -2.80 -16.56 0.15
C THR A 276 -3.63 -15.87 1.24
N PHE A 277 -4.68 -15.13 0.89
CA PHE A 277 -5.60 -14.56 1.90
C PHE A 277 -6.20 -15.65 2.79
N ALA A 278 -6.66 -16.76 2.21
CA ALA A 278 -7.23 -17.88 2.96
C ALA A 278 -6.20 -18.53 3.90
N THR A 279 -4.98 -18.75 3.41
CA THR A 279 -3.88 -19.35 4.19
C THR A 279 -3.46 -18.44 5.34
N LEU A 280 -3.23 -17.15 5.08
CA LEU A 280 -2.82 -16.19 6.10
C LEU A 280 -3.91 -15.96 7.14
N ARG A 281 -5.19 -15.90 6.72
CA ARG A 281 -6.30 -15.79 7.65
C ARG A 281 -6.36 -16.99 8.61
N LYS A 282 -6.11 -18.21 8.11
CA LYS A 282 -6.04 -19.41 8.94
C LYS A 282 -4.83 -19.37 9.88
N ALA A 283 -3.66 -18.98 9.40
CA ALA A 283 -2.42 -18.96 10.16
C ALA A 283 -2.40 -17.89 11.26
N PHE A 284 -2.88 -16.69 10.96
CA PHE A 284 -2.86 -15.55 11.89
C PHE A 284 -4.10 -15.46 12.78
N GLY A 285 -5.25 -16.08 12.40
CA GLY A 285 -6.49 -16.01 13.19
C GLY A 285 -6.92 -14.56 13.46
N ASP A 286 -7.09 -14.19 14.74
CA ASP A 286 -7.48 -12.84 15.16
C ASP A 286 -6.41 -11.77 14.87
N ARG A 287 -5.20 -12.17 14.52
CA ARG A 287 -4.10 -11.28 14.11
C ARG A 287 -4.14 -10.94 12.61
N TYR A 288 -5.06 -11.55 11.84
CA TYR A 288 -5.31 -11.19 10.46
C TYR A 288 -6.30 -10.03 10.39
N ILE A 289 -5.83 -8.88 9.91
CA ILE A 289 -6.63 -7.67 9.75
C ILE A 289 -7.17 -7.63 8.31
N TYR A 290 -8.49 -7.49 8.16
CA TYR A 290 -9.09 -7.26 6.85
C TYR A 290 -8.74 -5.83 6.37
N ALA A 291 -8.09 -5.70 5.22
CA ALA A 291 -7.61 -4.43 4.67
C ALA A 291 -8.08 -4.20 3.23
N GLY A 292 -9.35 -4.47 2.92
CA GLY A 292 -9.94 -4.18 1.60
C GLY A 292 -10.31 -2.70 1.42
N LEU A 293 -10.62 -2.33 0.19
CA LEU A 293 -11.04 -0.98 -0.21
C LEU A 293 -12.06 -0.39 0.76
N GLY A 294 -11.81 0.83 1.23
CA GLY A 294 -12.62 1.57 2.19
C GLY A 294 -12.39 1.19 3.66
N THR A 295 -11.54 0.21 3.95
CA THR A 295 -11.23 -0.15 5.34
C THR A 295 -10.35 0.91 5.99
N VAL A 296 -10.65 1.23 7.25
CA VAL A 296 -9.82 2.05 8.13
C VAL A 296 -9.27 1.16 9.23
N VAL A 297 -7.96 1.14 9.38
CA VAL A 297 -7.24 0.38 10.42
C VAL A 297 -6.53 1.38 11.33
N ASN A 298 -6.91 1.43 12.60
CA ASN A 298 -6.22 2.26 13.60
C ASN A 298 -4.84 1.69 13.91
N LEU A 299 -3.88 2.60 14.08
CA LEU A 299 -2.48 2.28 14.38
C LEU A 299 -2.14 2.66 15.82
N PRO A 300 -1.18 2.01 16.45
CA PRO A 300 -0.73 2.33 17.80
C PRO A 300 -0.04 3.67 17.91
#